data_86fe595102783b40d1db1de1c08ed143
#
_entry.id   86fe595102783b40d1db1de1c08ed143
#
_cell.length_a   1.000
_cell.length_b   1.000
_cell.length_c   1.000
_cell.angle_alpha   90.00
_cell.angle_beta   90.00
_cell.angle_gamma   90.00
#
_symmetry.space_group_name_H-M   'P 1'
#
loop_
_entity.id
_entity.type
_entity.pdbx_description
1 polymer ?
#
loop_
_entity_poly.entity_id
_entity_poly.type
_entity_poly.pdbx_seq_one_letter_code
_entity_poly.pdbx_strand_id
1 'polypeptide(L)'
;QHLPVLLTQDYAPGYEVVVVAVKGDSATEDVLKRYASNPHLYTTFVPGRSLFMSRTKLALTIGVKAAHNEWVLVADSRHVPQSDEWIKTMATHCDDSTDMIMGYTGYDDTTTSYRRFERLRKQTYFLRRAFRNEALCTKGANLMFRKSRFIQGDGYRGNLQYIQGEYDFLINKYGAQAATAVEIRPDAWLIEDKPSLTT
;
A
#
# COMPACT_ATOMS: atom_id res chain seq x y z
N GLN A 1 2.38 3.51 14.91
CA GLN A 1 1.11 3.31 15.61
C GLN A 1 0.42 2.03 15.16
N HIS A 2 0.39 1.68 13.85
CA HIS A 2 -0.32 0.53 13.28
C HIS A 2 0.56 -0.72 13.06
N LEU A 3 1.86 -0.63 13.33
CA LEU A 3 2.80 -1.75 13.13
C LEU A 3 2.36 -3.06 13.83
N PRO A 4 1.86 -3.05 15.09
CA PRO A 4 1.39 -4.29 15.72
C PRO A 4 0.33 -5.03 14.92
N VAL A 5 -0.66 -4.32 14.37
CA VAL A 5 -1.75 -4.92 13.57
C VAL A 5 -1.22 -5.57 12.28
N LEU A 6 -0.20 -4.97 11.68
CA LEU A 6 0.46 -5.54 10.49
C LEU A 6 1.30 -6.79 10.84
N LEU A 7 1.85 -6.86 12.05
CA LEU A 7 2.68 -7.98 12.50
C LEU A 7 1.87 -9.18 13.04
N THR A 8 0.55 -9.05 13.17
CA THR A 8 -0.36 -10.08 13.72
C THR A 8 -1.41 -10.53 12.71
N GLN A 9 -1.13 -10.40 11.41
CA GLN A 9 -2.05 -10.85 10.37
C GLN A 9 -2.13 -12.39 10.28
N ASP A 10 -3.34 -12.92 10.10
CA ASP A 10 -3.57 -14.35 9.89
C ASP A 10 -3.37 -14.72 8.42
N TYR A 11 -2.17 -15.17 8.09
CA TYR A 11 -1.83 -15.63 6.75
C TYR A 11 -0.89 -16.83 6.79
N ALA A 12 -1.45 -18.03 6.71
CA ALA A 12 -0.72 -19.30 6.86
C ALA A 12 0.45 -19.51 5.88
N PRO A 13 0.40 -19.05 4.60
CA PRO A 13 1.54 -19.18 3.71
C PRO A 13 2.78 -18.38 4.12
N GLY A 14 2.64 -17.48 5.11
CA GLY A 14 3.71 -16.61 5.58
C GLY A 14 3.80 -15.28 4.83
N TYR A 15 4.26 -14.26 5.55
CA TYR A 15 4.43 -12.90 5.03
C TYR A 15 5.58 -12.20 5.74
N GLU A 16 6.01 -11.09 5.19
CA GLU A 16 6.95 -10.16 5.81
C GLU A 16 6.39 -8.73 5.79
N VAL A 17 6.74 -7.95 6.78
CA VAL A 17 6.42 -6.52 6.86
C VAL A 17 7.70 -5.74 6.65
N VAL A 18 7.88 -5.16 5.47
CA VAL A 18 9.04 -4.32 5.15
C VAL A 18 8.75 -2.89 5.54
N VAL A 19 9.35 -2.43 6.63
CA VAL A 19 9.23 -1.03 7.07
C VAL A 19 10.39 -0.22 6.52
N VAL A 20 10.07 0.82 5.75
CA VAL A 20 11.05 1.75 5.21
C VAL A 20 11.02 3.05 6.03
N ALA A 21 11.96 3.19 6.93
CA ALA A 21 12.06 4.34 7.82
C ALA A 21 13.00 5.43 7.27
N VAL A 22 12.86 6.65 7.77
CA VAL A 22 13.82 7.73 7.48
C VAL A 22 15.01 7.60 8.42
N LYS A 23 16.22 7.57 7.86
CA LYS A 23 17.45 7.50 8.65
C LYS A 23 17.60 8.73 9.53
N GLY A 24 17.82 8.51 10.83
CA GLY A 24 17.97 9.58 11.83
C GLY A 24 16.64 10.05 12.45
N ASP A 25 15.52 9.40 12.13
CA ASP A 25 14.27 9.56 12.87
C ASP A 25 14.30 8.64 14.11
N SER A 26 14.84 9.18 15.21
CA SER A 26 15.03 8.44 16.45
C SER A 26 13.72 7.89 17.02
N ALA A 27 12.61 8.62 16.89
CA ALA A 27 11.31 8.18 17.39
C ALA A 27 10.83 6.93 16.64
N THR A 28 10.97 6.90 15.31
CA THR A 28 10.65 5.71 14.52
C THR A 28 11.63 4.57 14.79
N GLU A 29 12.94 4.86 14.88
CA GLU A 29 13.95 3.84 15.17
C GLU A 29 13.72 3.17 16.53
N ASP A 30 13.33 3.92 17.56
CA ASP A 30 13.04 3.37 18.89
C ASP A 30 11.79 2.50 18.92
N VAL A 31 10.78 2.84 18.13
CA VAL A 31 9.61 1.95 17.94
C VAL A 31 10.04 0.65 17.26
N LEU A 32 10.82 0.72 16.19
CA LEU A 32 11.26 -0.46 15.43
C LEU A 32 12.14 -1.40 16.27
N LYS A 33 12.99 -0.87 17.13
CA LYS A 33 13.80 -1.67 18.08
C LYS A 33 12.95 -2.54 19.00
N ARG A 34 11.76 -2.07 19.41
CA ARG A 34 10.86 -2.85 20.28
C ARG A 34 10.31 -4.11 19.59
N TYR A 35 10.25 -4.11 18.27
CA TYR A 35 9.76 -5.22 17.45
C TYR A 35 10.87 -5.95 16.71
N ALA A 36 12.14 -5.64 16.96
CA ALA A 36 13.28 -6.19 16.23
C ALA A 36 13.39 -7.73 16.28
N SER A 37 12.83 -8.36 17.32
CA SER A 37 12.78 -9.82 17.46
C SER A 37 11.59 -10.46 16.74
N ASN A 38 10.67 -9.68 16.14
CA ASN A 38 9.52 -10.23 15.44
C ASN A 38 9.98 -10.83 14.08
N PRO A 39 9.70 -12.11 13.81
CA PRO A 39 10.18 -12.78 12.60
C PRO A 39 9.58 -12.24 11.30
N HIS A 40 8.44 -11.54 11.38
CA HIS A 40 7.81 -10.92 10.22
C HIS A 40 8.37 -9.53 9.89
N LEU A 41 9.15 -8.91 10.79
CA LEU A 41 9.63 -7.54 10.59
C LEU A 41 10.97 -7.51 9.88
N TYR A 42 11.01 -6.81 8.76
CA TYR A 42 12.23 -6.39 8.09
C TYR A 42 12.31 -4.87 8.02
N THR A 43 13.40 -4.26 8.47
CA THR A 43 13.54 -2.81 8.50
C THR A 43 14.65 -2.35 7.56
N THR A 44 14.36 -1.34 6.74
CA THR A 44 15.33 -0.66 5.88
C THR A 44 15.17 0.85 5.99
N PHE A 45 16.15 1.61 5.49
CA PHE A 45 16.19 3.06 5.69
C PHE A 45 16.37 3.83 4.38
N VAL A 46 15.74 5.00 4.32
CA VAL A 46 15.94 5.99 3.27
C VAL A 46 16.57 7.26 3.85
N PRO A 47 17.33 8.02 3.06
CA PRO A 47 17.85 9.31 3.49
C PRO A 47 16.72 10.31 3.76
N GLY A 48 16.93 11.22 4.71
CA GLY A 48 15.95 12.27 5.07
C GLY A 48 15.64 13.25 3.92
N ARG A 49 16.54 13.36 2.94
CA ARG A 49 16.35 14.15 1.71
C ARG A 49 16.56 13.27 0.49
N SER A 50 15.70 13.43 -0.50
CA SER A 50 15.85 12.83 -1.82
C SER A 50 15.95 13.96 -2.86
N LEU A 51 16.96 13.89 -3.73
CA LEU A 51 17.22 14.93 -4.73
C LEU A 51 16.48 14.68 -6.06
N PHE A 52 16.13 13.42 -6.34
CA PHE A 52 15.66 13.02 -7.68
C PHE A 52 14.23 12.55 -7.73
N MET A 53 13.63 12.24 -6.57
CA MET A 53 12.23 11.80 -6.49
C MET A 53 11.64 12.09 -5.11
N SER A 54 10.32 12.02 -4.97
CA SER A 54 9.67 12.17 -3.66
C SER A 54 10.09 11.06 -2.69
N ARG A 55 10.09 11.37 -1.39
CA ARG A 55 10.45 10.38 -0.35
C ARG A 55 9.55 9.15 -0.39
N THR A 56 8.25 9.33 -0.67
CA THR A 56 7.30 8.22 -0.77
C THR A 56 7.68 7.27 -1.92
N LYS A 57 8.00 7.80 -3.11
CA LYS A 57 8.45 6.97 -4.24
C LYS A 57 9.77 6.26 -3.95
N LEU A 58 10.69 6.95 -3.29
CA LEU A 58 11.96 6.36 -2.87
C LEU A 58 11.73 5.24 -1.86
N ALA A 59 10.90 5.48 -0.84
CA ALA A 59 10.56 4.47 0.16
C ALA A 59 9.87 3.25 -0.48
N LEU A 60 8.90 3.46 -1.36
CA LEU A 60 8.25 2.36 -2.10
C LEU A 60 9.26 1.59 -2.96
N THR A 61 10.14 2.29 -3.67
CA THR A 61 11.17 1.63 -4.50
C THR A 61 12.11 0.76 -3.66
N ILE A 62 12.56 1.28 -2.51
CA ILE A 62 13.46 0.53 -1.62
C ILE A 62 12.71 -0.62 -0.96
N GLY A 63 11.47 -0.39 -0.49
CA GLY A 63 10.64 -1.43 0.09
C GLY A 63 10.37 -2.58 -0.87
N VAL A 64 9.99 -2.28 -2.12
CA VAL A 64 9.78 -3.31 -3.15
C VAL A 64 11.06 -4.09 -3.46
N LYS A 65 12.21 -3.41 -3.55
CA LYS A 65 13.50 -4.07 -3.78
C LYS A 65 13.92 -4.94 -2.61
N ALA A 66 13.64 -4.51 -1.39
CA ALA A 66 13.96 -5.22 -0.16
C ALA A 66 13.05 -6.42 0.11
N ALA A 67 11.82 -6.41 -0.39
CA ALA A 67 10.88 -7.52 -0.23
C ALA A 67 11.43 -8.81 -0.86
N HIS A 68 11.24 -9.95 -0.19
CA HIS A 68 11.68 -11.27 -0.69
C HIS A 68 10.60 -11.94 -1.54
N ASN A 69 9.32 -11.65 -1.25
CA ASN A 69 8.18 -12.27 -1.91
C ASN A 69 7.80 -11.59 -3.23
N GLU A 70 7.13 -12.33 -4.12
CA GLU A 70 6.69 -11.83 -5.43
C GLU A 70 5.53 -10.83 -5.30
N TRP A 71 4.61 -11.05 -4.37
CA TRP A 71 3.49 -10.16 -4.17
C TRP A 71 3.79 -9.10 -3.11
N VAL A 72 3.63 -7.85 -3.46
CA VAL A 72 3.85 -6.69 -2.58
C VAL A 72 2.52 -5.99 -2.33
N LEU A 73 2.06 -6.02 -1.08
CA LEU A 73 0.88 -5.32 -0.61
C LEU A 73 1.29 -4.04 0.12
N VAL A 74 0.79 -2.90 -0.34
CA VAL A 74 1.20 -1.59 0.18
C VAL A 74 0.20 -1.07 1.20
N ALA A 75 0.74 -0.71 2.37
CA ALA A 75 0.06 0.09 3.38
C ALA A 75 0.89 1.33 3.70
N ASP A 76 0.27 2.42 4.09
CA ASP A 76 0.97 3.59 4.60
C ASP A 76 0.70 3.80 6.11
N SER A 77 1.46 4.70 6.74
CA SER A 77 1.40 4.92 8.18
C SER A 77 0.08 5.54 8.69
N ARG A 78 -0.80 5.96 7.80
CA ARG A 78 -2.11 6.58 8.16
C ARG A 78 -3.24 5.57 8.14
N HIS A 79 -3.01 4.39 7.57
CA HIS A 79 -4.05 3.38 7.39
C HIS A 79 -3.80 2.18 8.27
N VAL A 80 -4.86 1.61 8.79
CA VAL A 80 -4.85 0.37 9.56
C VAL A 80 -5.76 -0.66 8.89
N PRO A 81 -5.33 -1.93 8.78
CA PRO A 81 -6.21 -3.01 8.37
C PRO A 81 -7.41 -3.13 9.33
N GLN A 82 -8.60 -3.29 8.78
CA GLN A 82 -9.82 -3.47 9.59
C GLN A 82 -9.88 -4.87 10.21
N SER A 83 -9.21 -5.85 9.63
CA SER A 83 -9.19 -7.25 10.05
C SER A 83 -7.77 -7.81 10.08
N ASP A 84 -7.55 -8.85 10.88
CA ASP A 84 -6.34 -9.67 10.84
C ASP A 84 -6.28 -10.60 9.61
N GLU A 85 -7.38 -10.75 8.87
CA GLU A 85 -7.46 -11.47 7.60
C GLU A 85 -7.18 -10.59 6.36
N TRP A 86 -6.70 -9.35 6.53
CA TRP A 86 -6.48 -8.42 5.42
C TRP A 86 -5.56 -8.98 4.34
N ILE A 87 -4.39 -9.52 4.71
CA ILE A 87 -3.45 -10.12 3.74
C ILE A 87 -4.09 -11.34 3.08
N LYS A 88 -4.70 -12.23 3.86
CA LYS A 88 -5.36 -13.44 3.40
C LYS A 88 -6.45 -13.13 2.38
N THR A 89 -7.29 -12.13 2.67
CA THR A 89 -8.39 -11.72 1.79
C THR A 89 -7.88 -11.12 0.49
N MET A 90 -6.88 -10.23 0.54
CA MET A 90 -6.24 -9.70 -0.66
C MET A 90 -5.59 -10.80 -1.51
N ALA A 91 -4.91 -11.74 -0.86
CA ALA A 91 -4.18 -12.83 -1.53
C ALA A 91 -5.09 -13.84 -2.25
N THR A 92 -6.40 -13.84 -2.02
CA THR A 92 -7.34 -14.70 -2.78
C THR A 92 -7.33 -14.45 -4.28
N HIS A 93 -6.83 -13.29 -4.72
CA HIS A 93 -6.70 -12.90 -6.11
C HIS A 93 -5.29 -13.11 -6.69
N CYS A 94 -4.36 -13.67 -5.90
CA CYS A 94 -3.00 -13.93 -6.34
C CYS A 94 -2.93 -15.20 -7.20
N ASP A 95 -3.21 -15.07 -8.48
CA ASP A 95 -3.12 -16.14 -9.48
C ASP A 95 -2.27 -15.71 -10.69
N ASP A 96 -1.98 -16.63 -11.60
CA ASP A 96 -1.11 -16.36 -12.76
C ASP A 96 -1.68 -15.35 -13.74
N SER A 97 -2.98 -15.10 -13.72
CA SER A 97 -3.68 -14.16 -14.60
C SER A 97 -3.74 -12.74 -14.04
N THR A 98 -3.43 -12.55 -12.76
CA THR A 98 -3.53 -11.27 -12.05
C THR A 98 -2.14 -10.69 -11.81
N ASP A 99 -1.94 -9.44 -12.11
CA ASP A 99 -0.71 -8.70 -11.84
C ASP A 99 -0.89 -7.60 -10.79
N MET A 100 -2.14 -7.15 -10.58
CA MET A 100 -2.47 -6.08 -9.64
C MET A 100 -3.83 -6.34 -8.97
N ILE A 101 -3.93 -6.00 -7.70
CA ILE A 101 -5.17 -6.11 -6.92
C ILE A 101 -5.41 -4.78 -6.23
N MET A 102 -6.60 -4.21 -6.39
CA MET A 102 -6.99 -2.95 -5.77
C MET A 102 -8.03 -3.20 -4.67
N GLY A 103 -7.68 -2.81 -3.44
CA GLY A 103 -8.57 -2.90 -2.28
C GLY A 103 -9.25 -1.57 -1.95
N TYR A 104 -10.30 -1.64 -1.14
CA TYR A 104 -11.02 -0.47 -0.66
C TYR A 104 -10.26 0.23 0.48
N THR A 105 -10.30 1.58 0.46
CA THR A 105 -9.82 2.43 1.56
C THR A 105 -10.94 3.35 2.05
N GLY A 106 -11.18 3.34 3.34
CA GLY A 106 -12.23 4.13 3.99
C GLY A 106 -11.70 5.06 5.06
N TYR A 107 -12.61 5.74 5.73
CA TYR A 107 -12.37 6.48 6.98
C TYR A 107 -13.01 5.77 8.16
N ASP A 108 -12.48 6.00 9.34
CA ASP A 108 -13.05 5.51 10.59
C ASP A 108 -14.41 6.16 10.92
N ASP A 109 -15.09 5.62 11.93
CA ASP A 109 -16.42 6.08 12.35
C ASP A 109 -16.42 7.44 13.05
N THR A 110 -15.26 7.93 13.47
CA THR A 110 -15.10 9.29 14.05
C THR A 110 -15.11 10.39 12.99
N THR A 111 -14.89 10.02 11.73
CA THR A 111 -14.94 10.94 10.60
C THR A 111 -16.38 11.30 10.24
N THR A 112 -16.63 12.56 9.86
CA THR A 112 -17.97 13.05 9.52
C THR A 112 -18.62 12.23 8.40
N SER A 113 -19.92 12.00 8.49
CA SER A 113 -20.70 11.21 7.52
C SER A 113 -20.53 11.71 6.08
N TYR A 114 -20.40 13.03 5.89
CA TYR A 114 -20.17 13.62 4.57
C TYR A 114 -18.83 13.17 3.96
N ARG A 115 -17.73 13.22 4.73
CA ARG A 115 -16.41 12.78 4.26
C ARG A 115 -16.37 11.27 3.98
N ARG A 116 -17.00 10.48 4.85
CA ARG A 116 -17.14 9.04 4.67
C ARG A 116 -17.89 8.72 3.38
N PHE A 117 -19.01 9.39 3.14
CA PHE A 117 -19.79 9.25 1.91
C PHE A 117 -18.99 9.67 0.67
N GLU A 118 -18.28 10.79 0.72
CA GLU A 118 -17.46 11.25 -0.40
C GLU A 118 -16.33 10.27 -0.72
N ARG A 119 -15.65 9.73 0.30
CA ARG A 119 -14.63 8.70 0.13
C ARG A 119 -15.22 7.43 -0.49
N LEU A 120 -16.33 6.94 0.04
CA LEU A 120 -17.03 5.77 -0.49
C LEU A 120 -17.39 5.96 -1.96
N ARG A 121 -17.99 7.09 -2.32
CA ARG A 121 -18.38 7.42 -3.72
C ARG A 121 -17.16 7.41 -4.65
N LYS A 122 -16.06 8.06 -4.26
CA LYS A 122 -14.83 8.11 -5.06
C LYS A 122 -14.19 6.74 -5.21
N GLN A 123 -14.05 6.00 -4.12
CA GLN A 123 -13.47 4.65 -4.15
C GLN A 123 -14.32 3.69 -4.99
N THR A 124 -15.63 3.70 -4.80
CA THR A 124 -16.54 2.89 -5.62
C THR A 124 -16.37 3.17 -7.12
N TYR A 125 -16.24 4.44 -7.49
CA TYR A 125 -16.00 4.81 -8.89
C TYR A 125 -14.68 4.21 -9.43
N PHE A 126 -13.56 4.34 -8.69
CA PHE A 126 -12.27 3.83 -9.13
C PHE A 126 -12.22 2.31 -9.18
N LEU A 127 -12.77 1.63 -8.16
CA LEU A 127 -12.81 0.17 -8.10
C LEU A 127 -13.71 -0.42 -9.22
N ARG A 128 -14.84 0.23 -9.53
CA ARG A 128 -15.68 -0.19 -10.66
C ARG A 128 -14.97 -0.05 -12.01
N ARG A 129 -14.14 0.98 -12.19
CA ARG A 129 -13.32 1.10 -13.40
C ARG A 129 -12.24 0.02 -13.44
N ALA A 130 -11.55 -0.21 -12.32
CA ALA A 130 -10.56 -1.27 -12.23
C ALA A 130 -11.15 -2.66 -12.53
N PHE A 131 -12.34 -2.95 -12.00
CA PHE A 131 -13.07 -4.19 -12.30
C PHE A 131 -13.37 -4.38 -13.80
N ARG A 132 -13.42 -3.30 -14.57
CA ARG A 132 -13.60 -3.32 -16.02
C ARG A 132 -12.27 -3.27 -16.79
N ASN A 133 -11.15 -3.53 -16.13
CA ASN A 133 -9.79 -3.36 -16.68
C ASN A 133 -9.48 -1.93 -17.17
N GLU A 134 -10.11 -0.94 -16.57
CA GLU A 134 -9.91 0.48 -16.85
C GLU A 134 -9.35 1.19 -15.60
N ALA A 135 -8.44 0.55 -14.88
CA ALA A 135 -7.84 1.11 -13.68
C ALA A 135 -7.13 2.44 -13.98
N LEU A 136 -7.43 3.48 -13.21
CA LEU A 136 -6.89 4.83 -13.41
C LEU A 136 -6.12 5.33 -12.20
N CYS A 137 -6.71 5.22 -11.01
CA CYS A 137 -6.15 5.75 -9.78
C CYS A 137 -6.83 5.13 -8.55
N THR A 138 -6.26 5.42 -7.38
CA THR A 138 -6.83 5.06 -6.07
C THR A 138 -6.70 6.23 -5.10
N LYS A 139 -7.43 6.20 -4.01
CA LYS A 139 -7.34 7.19 -2.92
C LYS A 139 -6.66 6.60 -1.68
N GLY A 140 -5.39 6.32 -1.80
CA GLY A 140 -4.57 5.79 -0.71
C GLY A 140 -3.89 4.48 -1.07
N ALA A 141 -3.22 3.87 -0.09
CA ALA A 141 -2.64 2.53 -0.18
C ALA A 141 -3.75 1.47 -0.40
N ASN A 142 -3.52 0.25 -0.09
CA ASN A 142 -4.35 -0.91 -0.39
C ASN A 142 -4.24 -1.36 -1.85
N LEU A 143 -3.03 -1.38 -2.31
CA LEU A 143 -2.65 -1.83 -3.64
C LEU A 143 -1.70 -3.01 -3.49
N MET A 144 -2.01 -4.14 -4.13
CA MET A 144 -1.14 -5.30 -4.18
C MET A 144 -0.71 -5.54 -5.63
N PHE A 145 0.56 -5.83 -5.86
CA PHE A 145 1.10 -6.01 -7.21
C PHE A 145 2.31 -6.93 -7.23
N ARG A 146 2.64 -7.45 -8.41
CA ARG A 146 3.82 -8.29 -8.60
C ARG A 146 5.10 -7.44 -8.56
N LYS A 147 6.03 -7.84 -7.69
CA LYS A 147 7.38 -7.26 -7.61
C LYS A 147 8.11 -7.30 -8.95
N SER A 148 8.05 -8.43 -9.65
CA SER A 148 8.69 -8.61 -10.95
C SER A 148 8.24 -7.57 -11.97
N ARG A 149 6.95 -7.22 -12.03
CA ARG A 149 6.43 -6.18 -12.91
C ARG A 149 7.01 -4.80 -12.60
N PHE A 150 7.09 -4.47 -11.30
CA PHE A 150 7.69 -3.20 -10.87
C PHE A 150 9.17 -3.12 -11.25
N ILE A 151 9.94 -4.18 -11.03
CA ILE A 151 11.37 -4.23 -11.33
C ILE A 151 11.63 -4.18 -12.85
N GLN A 152 10.94 -5.01 -13.64
CA GLN A 152 11.07 -5.05 -15.11
C GLN A 152 10.67 -3.73 -15.77
N GLY A 153 9.69 -3.03 -15.19
CA GLY A 153 9.24 -1.73 -15.67
C GLY A 153 10.06 -0.54 -15.15
N ASP A 154 11.23 -0.74 -14.53
CA ASP A 154 12.08 0.31 -13.96
C ASP A 154 11.36 1.19 -12.92
N GLY A 155 10.44 0.63 -12.14
CA GLY A 155 9.76 1.33 -11.04
C GLY A 155 9.11 2.65 -11.46
N TYR A 156 9.53 3.76 -10.87
CA TYR A 156 9.00 5.11 -11.14
C TYR A 156 9.65 5.85 -12.31
N ARG A 157 10.43 5.18 -13.15
CA ARG A 157 11.00 5.81 -14.33
C ARG A 157 9.91 6.45 -15.21
N GLY A 158 10.10 7.72 -15.56
CA GLY A 158 9.12 8.56 -16.27
C GLY A 158 8.20 9.40 -15.35
N ASN A 159 8.31 9.22 -14.01
CA ASN A 159 7.51 10.00 -13.04
C ASN A 159 8.34 10.59 -11.89
N LEU A 160 9.65 10.66 -12.05
CA LEU A 160 10.55 11.05 -10.96
C LEU A 160 10.37 12.52 -10.56
N GLN A 161 10.07 13.41 -11.52
CA GLN A 161 9.92 14.85 -11.31
C GLN A 161 8.64 15.24 -10.55
N TYR A 162 7.64 14.36 -10.49
CA TYR A 162 6.39 14.68 -9.80
C TYR A 162 6.48 14.30 -8.32
N ILE A 163 6.02 15.19 -7.44
CA ILE A 163 6.08 14.99 -5.98
C ILE A 163 4.99 14.01 -5.51
N GLN A 164 3.82 14.02 -6.14
CA GLN A 164 2.64 13.24 -5.76
C GLN A 164 2.25 12.23 -6.85
N GLY A 165 1.21 11.44 -6.56
CA GLY A 165 0.63 10.49 -7.51
C GLY A 165 1.42 9.18 -7.63
N GLU A 166 2.08 8.75 -6.56
CA GLU A 166 2.85 7.51 -6.52
C GLU A 166 2.00 6.29 -6.84
N TYR A 167 0.82 6.16 -6.25
CA TYR A 167 -0.08 5.02 -6.49
C TYR A 167 -0.75 5.10 -7.85
N ASP A 168 -1.21 6.31 -8.24
CA ASP A 168 -1.84 6.53 -9.55
C ASP A 168 -0.88 6.20 -10.69
N PHE A 169 0.39 6.54 -10.53
CA PHE A 169 1.40 6.18 -11.51
C PHE A 169 1.61 4.66 -11.62
N LEU A 170 1.66 3.96 -10.50
CA LEU A 170 1.77 2.49 -10.49
C LEU A 170 0.58 1.86 -11.21
N ILE A 171 -0.63 2.32 -10.90
CA ILE A 171 -1.85 1.81 -11.53
C ILE A 171 -1.86 2.08 -13.03
N ASN A 172 -1.55 3.31 -13.46
CA ASN A 172 -1.53 3.65 -14.89
C ASN A 172 -0.42 2.94 -15.66
N LYS A 173 0.72 2.73 -15.05
CA LYS A 173 1.87 2.09 -15.71
C LYS A 173 1.74 0.57 -15.78
N TYR A 174 1.26 -0.05 -14.69
CA TYR A 174 1.25 -1.50 -14.54
C TYR A 174 -0.15 -2.09 -14.63
N GLY A 175 -1.19 -1.35 -14.21
CA GLY A 175 -2.57 -1.80 -14.24
C GLY A 175 -3.21 -1.80 -15.64
N ALA A 176 -2.80 -0.88 -16.52
CA ALA A 176 -3.34 -0.79 -17.88
C ALA A 176 -2.88 -1.93 -18.82
N GLN A 177 -1.81 -2.63 -18.46
CA GLN A 177 -1.23 -3.73 -19.25
C GLN A 177 -1.48 -5.11 -18.62
N ALA A 178 -2.11 -5.15 -17.45
CA ALA A 178 -2.22 -6.32 -16.61
C ALA A 178 -3.67 -6.59 -16.22
N ALA A 179 -4.00 -7.84 -15.96
CA ALA A 179 -5.26 -8.19 -15.33
C ALA A 179 -5.29 -7.58 -13.91
N THR A 180 -6.26 -6.70 -13.68
CA THR A 180 -6.47 -6.05 -12.39
C THR A 180 -7.67 -6.67 -11.70
N ALA A 181 -7.44 -7.29 -10.55
CA ALA A 181 -8.50 -7.75 -9.66
C ALA A 181 -8.91 -6.64 -8.68
N VAL A 182 -10.12 -6.75 -8.15
CA VAL A 182 -10.68 -5.80 -7.18
C VAL A 182 -11.18 -6.56 -5.96
N GLU A 183 -10.74 -6.15 -4.77
CA GLU A 183 -11.20 -6.71 -3.52
C GLU A 183 -12.01 -5.68 -2.72
N ILE A 184 -13.26 -6.02 -2.41
CA ILE A 184 -14.21 -5.13 -1.73
C ILE A 184 -14.74 -5.69 -0.41
N ARG A 185 -14.35 -6.90 -0.04
CA ARG A 185 -14.79 -7.49 1.25
C ARG A 185 -14.28 -6.65 2.41
N PRO A 186 -15.08 -6.48 3.47
CA PRO A 186 -14.70 -5.68 4.64
C PRO A 186 -13.38 -6.12 5.28
N ASP A 187 -13.07 -7.40 5.29
CA ASP A 187 -11.83 -7.94 5.85
C ASP A 187 -10.57 -7.45 5.11
N ALA A 188 -10.72 -7.01 3.85
CA ALA A 188 -9.64 -6.41 3.08
C ALA A 188 -9.61 -4.88 3.12
N TRP A 189 -10.39 -4.22 3.96
CA TRP A 189 -10.40 -2.76 4.02
C TRP A 189 -9.21 -2.20 4.78
N LEU A 190 -8.65 -1.11 4.26
CA LEU A 190 -7.76 -0.22 4.99
C LEU A 190 -8.52 1.02 5.44
N ILE A 191 -8.43 1.35 6.71
CA ILE A 191 -9.14 2.47 7.33
C ILE A 191 -8.14 3.56 7.70
N GLU A 192 -8.37 4.78 7.24
CA GLU A 192 -7.62 5.97 7.62
C GLU A 192 -8.18 6.50 8.95
N ASP A 193 -7.37 6.40 10.01
CA ASP A 193 -7.68 6.93 11.31
C ASP A 193 -7.16 8.38 11.43
N LYS A 194 -7.84 9.39 11.51
CA LYS A 194 -7.44 10.81 11.54
C LYS A 194 -7.13 11.39 10.15
N PRO A 195 -8.14 11.51 9.31
CA PRO A 195 -7.98 12.18 8.02
C PRO A 195 -7.49 13.61 8.22
N SER A 196 -6.46 14.02 7.45
CA SER A 196 -5.97 15.39 7.51
C SER A 196 -7.07 16.38 7.15
N LEU A 197 -7.10 17.53 7.84
CA LEU A 197 -8.07 18.61 7.56
C LEU A 197 -7.83 19.31 6.21
N THR A 198 -6.70 19.00 5.56
CA THR A 198 -6.28 19.59 4.28
C THR A 198 -6.60 18.64 3.12
N THR A 199 -7.67 18.92 2.45
CA THR A 199 -7.93 18.52 1.04
C THR A 199 -8.60 19.65 0.31
#